data_64092064911c8173393243f233a2f8fa
#
_entry.id   64092064911c8173393243f233a2f8fa
#
_cell.length_a   1.000
_cell.length_b   1.000
_cell.length_c   1.000
_cell.angle_alpha   90.00
_cell.angle_beta   90.00
_cell.angle_gamma   90.00
#
_symmetry.space_group_name_H-M   'P 1'
#
loop_
_entity.id
_entity.type
_entity.pdbx_description
1 polymer ?
#
loop_
_entity_poly.entity_id
_entity_poly.type
_entity_poly.pdbx_seq_one_letter_code
_entity_poly.pdbx_strand_id
1 'polypeptide(L)' 'MEDVYTRLVELLTSTFGLDADAISPTSTLSALELDSLALVELSVAAQEEFEVAIEDSEMGPESTVGQAAEVISDKMVTV' A
#
# COMPACT_ATOMS: atom_id res chain seq x y z
N MET A 1 12.47 1.38 -14.71
CA MET A 1 11.02 1.27 -14.44
C MET A 1 10.81 0.85 -13.00
N GLU A 2 10.01 1.60 -12.27
CA GLU A 2 9.75 1.30 -10.87
C GLU A 2 8.72 0.20 -10.73
N ASP A 3 8.95 -0.69 -9.78
CA ASP A 3 7.96 -1.73 -9.52
C ASP A 3 6.88 -1.21 -8.58
N VAL A 4 5.83 -1.99 -8.41
CA VAL A 4 4.68 -1.59 -7.59
C VAL A 4 5.10 -1.38 -6.13
N TYR A 5 5.95 -2.24 -5.62
CA TYR A 5 6.40 -2.13 -4.23
C TYR A 5 7.09 -0.77 -3.99
N THR A 6 8.00 -0.40 -4.87
CA THR A 6 8.73 0.86 -4.74
C THR A 6 7.79 2.05 -4.77
N ARG A 7 6.83 2.03 -5.70
CA ARG A 7 5.85 3.10 -5.80
C ARG A 7 4.97 3.17 -4.56
N LEU A 8 4.60 2.01 -4.02
CA LEU A 8 3.78 1.96 -2.81
C LEU A 8 4.53 2.53 -1.61
N VAL A 9 5.82 2.22 -1.48
CA VAL A 9 6.64 2.78 -0.42
C VAL A 9 6.72 4.30 -0.56
N GLU A 10 6.91 4.79 -1.78
CA GLU A 10 6.92 6.24 -2.01
C GLU A 10 5.59 6.88 -1.64
N LEU A 11 4.49 6.20 -1.94
CA LEU A 11 3.16 6.70 -1.57
C LEU A 11 3.01 6.78 -0.06
N LEU A 12 3.47 5.75 0.66
CA LEU A 12 3.42 5.74 2.11
C LEU A 12 4.25 6.86 2.72
N THR A 13 5.43 7.11 2.16
CA THR A 13 6.29 8.17 2.69
C THR A 13 5.73 9.55 2.41
N SER A 14 5.17 9.76 1.23
CA SER A 14 4.67 11.08 0.86
C SER A 14 3.31 11.40 1.47
N THR A 15 2.44 10.39 1.61
CA THR A 15 1.09 10.60 2.11
C THR A 15 1.02 10.59 3.63
N PHE A 16 1.76 9.69 4.27
CA PHE A 16 1.70 9.52 5.72
C PHE A 16 2.96 9.96 6.45
N GLY A 17 3.96 10.41 5.72
CA GLY A 17 5.21 10.85 6.33
C GLY A 17 6.04 9.75 6.95
N LEU A 18 5.86 8.52 6.48
CA LEU A 18 6.61 7.38 6.99
C LEU A 18 8.02 7.37 6.43
N ASP A 19 8.96 6.85 7.24
CA ASP A 19 10.34 6.73 6.81
C ASP A 19 10.50 5.48 5.95
N ALA A 20 11.00 5.66 4.74
CA ALA A 20 11.19 4.53 3.82
C ALA A 20 12.10 3.46 4.43
N ASP A 21 13.08 3.86 5.22
CA ASP A 21 13.99 2.91 5.87
C ASP A 21 13.29 2.04 6.91
N ALA A 22 12.15 2.49 7.42
CA ALA A 22 11.38 1.74 8.40
C ALA A 22 10.37 0.80 7.75
N ILE A 23 10.25 0.84 6.43
CA ILE A 23 9.28 0.02 5.70
C ILE A 23 9.99 -1.15 5.02
N SER A 24 9.50 -2.35 5.27
CA SER A 24 10.01 -3.55 4.58
C SER A 24 8.83 -4.33 4.01
N PRO A 25 9.10 -5.25 3.07
CA PRO A 25 8.01 -6.06 2.50
C PRO A 25 7.25 -6.89 3.54
N THR A 26 7.89 -7.22 4.65
CA THR A 26 7.27 -8.01 5.72
C THR A 26 6.63 -7.15 6.80
N SER A 27 6.75 -5.84 6.73
CA SER A 27 6.10 -4.94 7.68
C SER A 27 4.60 -4.99 7.48
N THR A 28 3.85 -5.24 8.57
CA THR A 28 2.39 -5.16 8.47
C THR A 28 1.97 -3.70 8.50
N LEU A 29 0.81 -3.42 7.95
CA LEU A 29 0.32 -2.05 7.94
C LEU A 29 0.04 -1.55 9.35
N SER A 30 -0.39 -2.43 10.25
CA SER A 30 -0.58 -2.04 11.64
C SER A 30 0.74 -1.74 12.34
N ALA A 31 1.81 -2.42 11.97
CA ALA A 31 3.13 -2.15 12.55
C ALA A 31 3.64 -0.76 12.14
N LEU A 32 3.14 -0.24 11.03
CA LEU A 32 3.45 1.12 10.58
C LEU A 32 2.54 2.14 11.23
N GLU A 33 1.75 1.72 12.22
CA GLU A 33 0.83 2.58 12.97
C GLU A 33 -0.29 3.17 12.11
N LEU A 34 -0.68 2.43 11.08
CA LEU A 34 -1.80 2.85 10.23
C LEU A 34 -3.08 2.32 10.85
N ASP A 35 -3.90 3.22 11.39
CA ASP A 35 -5.19 2.85 11.96
C ASP A 35 -6.22 2.66 10.84
N SER A 36 -7.46 2.34 11.21
CA SER A 36 -8.48 2.05 10.21
C SER A 36 -8.75 3.24 9.28
N LEU A 37 -8.70 4.46 9.81
CA LEU A 37 -8.88 5.64 8.97
C LEU A 37 -7.72 5.80 7.99
N ALA A 38 -6.49 5.59 8.47
CA ALA A 38 -5.32 5.67 7.60
C ALA A 38 -5.35 4.60 6.52
N LEU A 39 -5.86 3.40 6.85
CA LEU A 39 -5.96 2.33 5.86
C LEU A 39 -6.97 2.69 4.76
N VAL A 40 -8.07 3.34 5.11
CA VAL A 40 -9.02 3.81 4.13
C VAL A 40 -8.37 4.86 3.23
N GLU A 41 -7.64 5.79 3.83
CA GLU A 41 -6.93 6.81 3.06
C GLU A 41 -5.88 6.18 2.14
N LEU A 42 -5.18 5.16 2.63
CA LEU A 42 -4.18 4.47 1.81
C LEU A 42 -4.84 3.79 0.62
N SER A 43 -5.97 3.11 0.83
CA SER A 43 -6.63 2.44 -0.27
C SER A 43 -7.11 3.44 -1.34
N VAL A 44 -7.63 4.58 -0.91
CA VAL A 44 -8.06 5.62 -1.84
C VAL A 44 -6.86 6.19 -2.60
N ALA A 45 -5.77 6.49 -1.89
CA ALA A 45 -4.58 7.03 -2.51
C ALA A 45 -3.97 6.03 -3.50
N ALA A 46 -3.96 4.75 -3.15
CA ALA A 46 -3.42 3.72 -4.04
C ALA A 46 -4.29 3.54 -5.27
N GLN A 47 -5.61 3.63 -5.12
CA GLN A 47 -6.50 3.55 -6.26
C GLN A 47 -6.21 4.66 -7.27
N GLU A 48 -5.92 5.84 -6.79
CA GLU A 48 -5.61 6.97 -7.64
C GLU A 48 -4.21 6.85 -8.24
N GLU A 49 -3.25 6.41 -7.44
CA GLU A 49 -1.87 6.32 -7.89
C GLU A 49 -1.69 5.22 -8.94
N PHE A 50 -2.32 4.08 -8.74
CA PHE A 50 -2.15 2.93 -9.62
C PHE A 50 -3.31 2.74 -10.59
N GLU A 51 -4.36 3.54 -10.48
CA GLU A 51 -5.53 3.50 -11.34
C GLU A 51 -6.19 2.12 -11.34
N VAL A 52 -6.34 1.55 -10.16
CA VAL A 52 -7.01 0.26 -9.97
C VAL A 52 -8.05 0.39 -8.87
N ALA A 53 -9.03 -0.50 -8.87
CA ALA A 53 -10.04 -0.52 -7.82
C ALA A 53 -9.53 -1.41 -6.68
N ILE A 54 -9.50 -0.87 -5.47
CA ILE A 54 -9.05 -1.60 -4.29
C ILE A 54 -10.14 -1.55 -3.25
N GLU A 55 -10.52 -2.72 -2.73
CA GLU A 55 -11.52 -2.79 -1.67
C GLU A 55 -10.82 -2.80 -0.31
N ASP A 56 -11.51 -2.28 0.71
CA ASP A 56 -10.94 -2.21 2.05
C ASP A 56 -10.50 -3.57 2.58
N SER A 57 -11.21 -4.62 2.20
CA SER A 57 -10.88 -5.98 2.66
C SER A 57 -9.57 -6.50 2.07
N GLU A 58 -9.09 -5.88 0.99
CA GLU A 58 -7.86 -6.32 0.33
C GLU A 58 -6.60 -5.75 0.98
N MET A 59 -6.74 -4.72 1.79
CA MET A 59 -5.62 -4.11 2.49
C MET A 59 -5.99 -3.88 3.94
N GLY A 60 -5.89 -4.93 4.74
CA GLY A 60 -6.20 -4.87 6.15
C GLY A 60 -4.98 -4.57 7.00
N PRO A 61 -5.17 -4.39 8.31
CA PRO A 61 -4.05 -4.08 9.22
C PRO A 61 -3.03 -5.21 9.33
N GLU A 62 -3.45 -6.43 9.07
CA GLU A 62 -2.54 -7.58 9.14
C GLU A 62 -1.83 -7.84 7.81
N SER A 63 -2.20 -7.14 6.76
CA SER A 63 -1.52 -7.26 5.48
C SER A 63 -0.15 -6.63 5.56
N THR A 64 0.83 -7.26 4.92
CA THR A 64 2.15 -6.67 4.83
C THR A 64 2.22 -5.72 3.63
N VAL A 65 3.24 -4.86 3.63
CA VAL A 65 3.43 -3.95 2.50
C VAL A 65 3.65 -4.75 1.22
N GLY A 66 4.39 -5.86 1.32
CA GLY A 66 4.62 -6.73 0.16
C GLY A 66 3.32 -7.34 -0.36
N GLN A 67 2.44 -7.76 0.55
CA GLN A 67 1.15 -8.32 0.15
C GLN A 67 0.28 -7.26 -0.52
N ALA A 68 0.29 -6.05 0.01
CA ALA A 68 -0.45 -4.95 -0.61
C ALA A 68 0.07 -4.68 -2.01
N ALA A 69 1.39 -4.69 -2.18
CA ALA A 69 1.98 -4.49 -3.50
C ALA A 69 1.60 -5.60 -4.46
N GLU A 70 1.52 -6.85 -3.98
CA GLU A 70 1.11 -7.97 -4.82
C GLU A 70 -0.35 -7.82 -5.27
N VAL A 71 -1.24 -7.41 -4.38
CA VAL A 71 -2.64 -7.20 -4.73
C VAL A 71 -2.74 -6.15 -5.83
N ILE A 72 -2.04 -5.05 -5.67
CA ILE A 72 -2.07 -3.98 -6.66
C ILE A 72 -1.48 -4.44 -7.98
N SER A 73 -0.36 -5.15 -7.92
CA SER A 73 0.30 -5.65 -9.12
C SER A 73 -0.61 -6.60 -9.90
N ASP A 74 -1.31 -7.48 -9.19
CA ASP A 74 -2.22 -8.42 -9.83
C ASP A 74 -3.35 -7.69 -10.55
N LYS A 75 -3.85 -6.61 -9.97
CA LYS A 75 -4.90 -5.82 -10.60
C LYS A 75 -4.40 -5.10 -11.83
N MET A 76 -3.14 -4.70 -11.83
CA MET A 76 -2.56 -3.97 -12.95
C MET A 76 -2.29 -4.86 -14.18
N VAL A 77 -2.01 -6.14 -13.97
CA VAL A 77 -1.77 -7.04 -15.09
C VAL A 77 -3.04 -7.64 -15.66
N THR A 78 -4.15 -7.51 -14.95
CA THR A 78 -5.43 -7.99 -15.41
C THR A 78 -6.06 -6.94 -16.31
N VAL A 79 -5.87 -7.10 -17.59
CA VAL A 79 -6.36 -6.10 -18.56
C VAL A 79 -7.31 -6.77 -19.52
#